data_94228640879c305963e5b7457fe8a19b
#
_entry.id   94228640879c305963e5b7457fe8a19b
#
_cell.length_a   1.000
_cell.length_b   1.000
_cell.length_c   1.000
_cell.angle_alpha   90.00
_cell.angle_beta   90.00
_cell.angle_gamma   90.00
#
_symmetry.space_group_name_H-M   'P 1'
#
loop_
_entity.id
_entity.type
_entity.pdbx_description
1 polymer ?
#
loop_
_entity_poly.entity_id
_entity_poly.type
_entity_poly.pdbx_seq_one_letter_code
_entity_poly.pdbx_strand_id
1 'polypeptide(L)'
;SENGAEIAVTNYGGAVLAIMVPDKNGKYANVIQGHDSITHVINSHEPFLSTLIGRYGNRIAGGKFILEGKEYSLTINNGPNSLHGGPTGFHTRIWDAEQETPQSLKLHYLSADGEEGFPGNLDIHVTYTLSNQNEFIITYHATTDKTTLVNLTHHGFFSLSGIANPTATVDNNIVTINADFYTPIDNVSIPTGEIAKVEGTPMDFRTQIGRAHV
;
A
#
# COMPACT_ATOMS: atom_id res chain seq x y z
N SER A 1 9.44 19.47 1.12
CA SER A 1 10.79 19.49 1.75
C SER A 1 11.54 20.77 1.37
N GLU A 2 12.57 21.10 2.10
CA GLU A 2 13.49 22.22 1.76
C GLU A 2 14.20 21.98 0.41
N ASN A 3 14.32 20.73 -0.02
CA ASN A 3 14.88 20.32 -1.32
C ASN A 3 13.83 20.30 -2.44
N GLY A 4 12.64 20.86 -2.20
CA GLY A 4 11.61 21.11 -3.19
C GLY A 4 10.66 19.96 -3.46
N ALA A 5 10.82 18.77 -2.87
CA ALA A 5 9.81 17.70 -3.03
C ALA A 5 8.50 18.09 -2.32
N GLU A 6 7.37 17.70 -2.92
CA GLU A 6 6.02 17.96 -2.43
C GLU A 6 5.16 16.70 -2.52
N ILE A 7 4.26 16.51 -1.55
CA ILE A 7 3.30 15.40 -1.53
C ILE A 7 1.89 15.96 -1.36
N ALA A 8 0.97 15.54 -2.22
CA ALA A 8 -0.46 15.83 -2.09
C ALA A 8 -1.19 14.58 -1.60
N VAL A 9 -2.00 14.73 -0.55
CA VAL A 9 -2.73 13.64 0.09
C VAL A 9 -4.20 14.04 0.26
N THR A 10 -5.11 13.09 0.09
CA THR A 10 -6.49 13.23 0.56
C THR A 10 -6.73 12.34 1.78
N ASN A 11 -7.63 12.75 2.67
CA ASN A 11 -8.02 11.96 3.82
C ASN A 11 -9.00 10.83 3.50
N TYR A 12 -9.52 10.75 2.28
CA TYR A 12 -10.28 9.59 1.81
C TYR A 12 -9.28 8.48 1.45
N GLY A 13 -9.32 7.38 2.18
CA GLY A 13 -8.38 6.28 2.03
C GLY A 13 -6.91 6.63 2.34
N GLY A 14 -6.62 7.83 2.86
CA GLY A 14 -5.26 8.32 3.00
C GLY A 14 -4.50 8.33 1.66
N ALA A 15 -5.21 8.52 0.55
CA ALA A 15 -4.63 8.36 -0.78
C ALA A 15 -3.59 9.45 -1.08
N VAL A 16 -2.43 9.04 -1.58
CA VAL A 16 -1.41 9.94 -2.10
C VAL A 16 -1.73 10.24 -3.56
N LEU A 17 -2.05 11.51 -3.84
CA LEU A 17 -2.47 11.98 -5.15
C LEU A 17 -1.29 12.34 -6.05
N ALA A 18 -0.22 12.85 -5.46
CA ALA A 18 0.99 13.21 -6.16
C ALA A 18 2.22 13.20 -5.25
N ILE A 19 3.35 12.81 -5.81
CA ILE A 19 4.68 13.01 -5.23
C ILE A 19 5.50 13.74 -6.30
N MET A 20 5.69 15.04 -6.10
CA MET A 20 6.46 15.90 -6.99
C MET A 20 7.91 15.91 -6.57
N VAL A 21 8.80 15.47 -7.43
CA VAL A 21 10.24 15.46 -7.17
C VAL A 21 11.01 16.08 -8.35
N PRO A 22 12.11 16.80 -8.08
CA PRO A 22 12.98 17.29 -9.15
C PRO A 22 13.84 16.16 -9.73
N ASP A 23 14.03 16.15 -11.03
CA ASP A 23 15.06 15.34 -11.69
C ASP A 23 16.45 15.95 -11.51
N LYS A 24 17.47 15.30 -12.06
CA LYS A 24 18.87 15.79 -12.01
C LYS A 24 19.10 17.17 -12.64
N ASN A 25 18.15 17.67 -13.44
CA ASN A 25 18.18 18.98 -14.09
C ASN A 25 17.28 20.00 -13.36
N GLY A 26 16.66 19.61 -12.24
CA GLY A 26 15.74 20.44 -11.49
C GLY A 26 14.32 20.50 -12.06
N LYS A 27 13.98 19.69 -13.06
CA LYS A 27 12.63 19.63 -13.61
C LYS A 27 11.76 18.72 -12.73
N TYR A 28 10.64 19.25 -12.26
CA TYR A 28 9.69 18.52 -11.43
C TYR A 28 8.81 17.56 -12.23
N ALA A 29 8.60 16.37 -11.68
CA ALA A 29 7.64 15.40 -12.20
C ALA A 29 6.90 14.70 -11.05
N ASN A 30 5.64 14.34 -11.27
CA ASN A 30 4.92 13.45 -10.38
C ASN A 30 5.37 12.00 -10.66
N VAL A 31 5.85 11.32 -9.62
CA VAL A 31 6.40 9.96 -9.71
C VAL A 31 5.49 8.89 -9.10
N ILE A 32 4.28 9.25 -8.62
CA ILE A 32 3.29 8.30 -8.14
C ILE A 32 2.01 8.40 -8.97
N GLN A 33 1.43 7.24 -9.30
CA GLN A 33 0.10 7.23 -9.93
C GLN A 33 -0.94 7.55 -8.86
N GLY A 34 -1.68 8.62 -9.08
CA GLY A 34 -2.76 9.11 -8.25
C GLY A 34 -3.88 9.67 -9.11
N HIS A 35 -4.95 10.05 -8.48
CA HIS A 35 -6.08 10.71 -9.12
C HIS A 35 -5.97 12.23 -8.98
N ASP A 36 -6.52 12.96 -9.94
CA ASP A 36 -6.52 14.42 -9.97
C ASP A 36 -7.69 15.05 -9.19
N SER A 37 -8.63 14.24 -8.74
CA SER A 37 -9.81 14.70 -7.99
C SER A 37 -10.34 13.62 -7.06
N ILE A 38 -11.05 14.05 -6.00
CA ILE A 38 -11.71 13.14 -5.06
C ILE A 38 -12.80 12.31 -5.76
N THR A 39 -13.46 12.86 -6.77
CA THR A 39 -14.46 12.13 -7.56
C THR A 39 -13.83 10.96 -8.30
N HIS A 40 -12.63 11.14 -8.84
CA HIS A 40 -11.90 10.07 -9.51
C HIS A 40 -11.37 9.02 -8.51
N VAL A 41 -10.94 9.43 -7.30
CA VAL A 41 -10.57 8.48 -6.25
C VAL A 41 -11.75 7.56 -5.89
N ILE A 42 -12.94 8.16 -5.61
CA ILE A 42 -14.13 7.42 -5.18
C ILE A 42 -14.65 6.47 -6.27
N ASN A 43 -14.60 6.89 -7.54
CA ASN A 43 -15.12 6.12 -8.68
C ASN A 43 -14.05 5.33 -9.44
N SER A 44 -12.88 5.14 -8.85
CA SER A 44 -11.78 4.43 -9.48
C SER A 44 -12.12 2.96 -9.73
N HIS A 45 -11.75 2.45 -10.91
CA HIS A 45 -11.75 1.01 -11.20
C HIS A 45 -10.58 0.28 -10.51
N GLU A 46 -9.55 1.02 -10.05
CA GLU A 46 -8.45 0.55 -9.21
C GLU A 46 -8.60 1.17 -7.81
N PRO A 47 -9.41 0.56 -6.93
CA PRO A 47 -9.78 1.18 -5.66
C PRO A 47 -8.61 1.31 -4.67
N PHE A 48 -7.52 0.58 -4.90
CA PHE A 48 -6.36 0.57 -4.03
C PHE A 48 -5.26 1.55 -4.46
N LEU A 49 -5.47 2.29 -5.56
CA LEU A 49 -4.46 3.16 -6.15
C LEU A 49 -3.94 4.18 -5.15
N SER A 50 -2.69 3.96 -4.71
CA SER A 50 -1.94 4.82 -3.78
C SER A 50 -2.67 5.14 -2.47
N THR A 51 -3.43 4.17 -1.93
CA THR A 51 -4.22 4.28 -0.69
C THR A 51 -3.59 3.52 0.48
N LEU A 52 -4.07 3.80 1.68
CA LEU A 52 -3.82 2.98 2.87
C LEU A 52 -4.60 1.67 2.79
N ILE A 53 -3.95 0.58 3.12
CA ILE A 53 -4.51 -0.77 3.10
C ILE A 53 -4.57 -1.34 4.53
N GLY A 54 -5.73 -1.83 4.90
CA GLY A 54 -6.01 -2.47 6.20
C GLY A 54 -7.46 -2.97 6.27
N ARG A 55 -7.79 -3.78 7.33
CA ARG A 55 -6.85 -4.15 8.42
C ARG A 55 -5.73 -5.09 7.98
N TYR A 56 -5.91 -5.87 6.90
CA TYR A 56 -4.97 -6.88 6.46
C TYR A 56 -4.64 -6.71 4.97
N GLY A 57 -3.42 -6.28 4.70
CA GLY A 57 -2.88 -6.15 3.34
C GLY A 57 -2.65 -7.51 2.70
N ASN A 58 -2.90 -7.60 1.39
CA ASN A 58 -2.90 -8.81 0.60
C ASN A 58 -4.05 -9.77 1.00
N ARG A 59 -3.95 -11.09 0.76
CA ARG A 59 -5.06 -12.02 0.78
C ARG A 59 -5.14 -12.84 2.06
N ILE A 60 -6.39 -13.14 2.46
CA ILE A 60 -6.70 -14.19 3.44
C ILE A 60 -7.50 -15.26 2.69
N ALA A 61 -6.96 -16.48 2.63
CA ALA A 61 -7.51 -17.60 1.92
C ALA A 61 -8.95 -17.93 2.38
N GLY A 62 -9.88 -18.05 1.42
CA GLY A 62 -11.28 -18.32 1.71
C GLY A 62 -11.98 -17.24 2.55
N GLY A 63 -11.32 -16.10 2.81
CA GLY A 63 -11.81 -15.06 3.71
C GLY A 63 -12.04 -15.56 5.14
N LYS A 64 -11.26 -16.52 5.61
CA LYS A 64 -11.45 -17.13 6.93
C LYS A 64 -10.12 -17.29 7.66
N PHE A 65 -10.19 -17.15 8.98
CA PHE A 65 -9.08 -17.48 9.88
C PHE A 65 -9.57 -17.96 11.23
N ILE A 66 -8.71 -18.68 11.95
CA ILE A 66 -8.96 -19.09 13.33
C ILE A 66 -8.08 -18.26 14.25
N LEU A 67 -8.68 -17.62 15.24
CA LEU A 67 -7.98 -16.84 16.23
C LEU A 67 -8.51 -17.25 17.62
N GLU A 68 -7.62 -17.68 18.51
CA GLU A 68 -7.95 -18.16 19.86
C GLU A 68 -9.05 -19.25 19.85
N GLY A 69 -9.00 -20.16 18.84
CA GLY A 69 -9.94 -21.28 18.70
C GLY A 69 -11.31 -20.90 18.11
N LYS A 70 -11.54 -19.63 17.78
CA LYS A 70 -12.77 -19.15 17.13
C LYS A 70 -12.53 -18.88 15.67
N GLU A 71 -13.42 -19.36 14.79
CA GLU A 71 -13.40 -19.01 13.36
C GLU A 71 -14.04 -17.63 13.14
N TYR A 72 -13.37 -16.83 12.32
CA TYR A 72 -13.85 -15.54 11.81
C TYR A 72 -13.98 -15.61 10.30
N SER A 73 -15.05 -15.01 9.78
CA SER A 73 -15.32 -14.93 8.35
C SER A 73 -15.29 -13.47 7.92
N LEU A 74 -14.52 -13.19 6.88
CA LEU A 74 -14.33 -11.88 6.28
C LEU A 74 -15.13 -11.76 4.99
N THR A 75 -15.38 -10.54 4.56
CA THR A 75 -16.01 -10.27 3.26
C THR A 75 -15.10 -10.72 2.12
N ILE A 76 -15.65 -11.49 1.17
CA ILE A 76 -14.94 -11.95 -0.04
C ILE A 76 -15.04 -10.87 -1.10
N ASN A 77 -13.91 -10.46 -1.67
CA ASN A 77 -13.85 -9.41 -2.71
C ASN A 77 -12.82 -9.70 -3.82
N ASN A 78 -12.17 -10.87 -3.80
CA ASN A 78 -11.18 -11.24 -4.82
C ASN A 78 -11.21 -12.76 -5.08
N GLY A 79 -12.00 -13.18 -6.06
CA GLY A 79 -12.25 -14.60 -6.29
C GLY A 79 -12.78 -15.28 -5.03
N PRO A 80 -12.14 -16.37 -4.51
CA PRO A 80 -12.56 -17.00 -3.28
C PRO A 80 -12.02 -16.32 -2.01
N ASN A 81 -11.20 -15.27 -2.12
CA ASN A 81 -10.41 -14.72 -1.03
C ASN A 81 -10.91 -13.35 -0.55
N SER A 82 -10.55 -12.96 0.67
CA SER A 82 -10.58 -11.58 1.12
C SER A 82 -9.28 -10.89 0.76
N LEU A 83 -9.34 -9.71 0.16
CA LEU A 83 -8.20 -8.92 -0.30
C LEU A 83 -8.22 -7.53 0.33
N HIS A 84 -7.07 -7.10 0.84
CA HIS A 84 -6.81 -5.73 1.30
C HIS A 84 -7.82 -5.18 2.33
N GLY A 85 -8.31 -6.07 3.20
CA GLY A 85 -9.25 -5.69 4.28
C GLY A 85 -10.71 -5.64 3.86
N GLY A 86 -11.04 -6.17 2.65
CA GLY A 86 -12.42 -6.24 2.16
C GLY A 86 -12.82 -5.06 1.24
N PRO A 87 -14.03 -5.09 0.68
CA PRO A 87 -14.51 -4.08 -0.28
C PRO A 87 -14.67 -2.68 0.34
N THR A 88 -14.87 -2.60 1.64
CA THR A 88 -14.97 -1.33 2.38
C THR A 88 -13.87 -1.18 3.44
N GLY A 89 -12.66 -1.66 3.12
CA GLY A 89 -11.47 -1.52 3.94
C GLY A 89 -10.95 -0.08 4.03
N PHE A 90 -9.75 0.10 4.54
CA PHE A 90 -9.17 1.42 4.87
C PHE A 90 -9.07 2.38 3.69
N HIS A 91 -8.93 1.86 2.48
CA HIS A 91 -8.90 2.62 1.23
C HIS A 91 -10.19 3.39 0.92
N THR A 92 -11.33 3.03 1.55
CA THR A 92 -12.63 3.71 1.37
C THR A 92 -13.05 4.56 2.56
N ARG A 93 -12.22 4.63 3.61
CA ARG A 93 -12.56 5.35 4.84
C ARG A 93 -12.14 6.82 4.75
N ILE A 94 -12.93 7.67 5.41
CA ILE A 94 -12.53 9.05 5.67
C ILE A 94 -11.76 9.04 6.98
N TRP A 95 -10.51 9.49 6.93
CA TRP A 95 -9.63 9.57 8.08
C TRP A 95 -9.70 10.99 8.66
N ASP A 96 -9.64 11.10 9.98
CA ASP A 96 -9.37 12.38 10.62
C ASP A 96 -7.95 12.79 10.29
N ALA A 97 -7.77 14.01 9.76
CA ALA A 97 -6.47 14.45 9.25
C ALA A 97 -6.01 15.69 9.98
N GLU A 98 -4.79 15.67 10.49
CA GLU A 98 -4.14 16.77 11.16
C GLU A 98 -2.76 17.03 10.54
N GLN A 99 -2.56 18.23 10.02
CA GLN A 99 -1.25 18.64 9.54
C GLN A 99 -0.44 19.19 10.72
N GLU A 100 0.41 18.35 11.31
CA GLU A 100 1.20 18.70 12.50
C GLU A 100 2.32 19.70 12.18
N THR A 101 2.94 19.57 11.01
CA THR A 101 3.97 20.47 10.47
C THR A 101 3.82 20.56 8.94
N PRO A 102 4.50 21.51 8.25
CA PRO A 102 4.52 21.53 6.79
C PRO A 102 5.02 20.23 6.13
N GLN A 103 5.68 19.36 6.89
CA GLN A 103 6.29 18.11 6.41
C GLN A 103 5.65 16.85 7.01
N SER A 104 4.67 16.98 7.92
CA SER A 104 4.06 15.87 8.65
C SER A 104 2.54 15.99 8.64
N LEU A 105 1.88 14.95 8.12
CA LEU A 105 0.44 14.77 8.14
C LEU A 105 0.10 13.52 8.94
N LYS A 106 -0.71 13.67 9.99
CA LYS A 106 -1.23 12.57 10.78
C LYS A 106 -2.67 12.26 10.35
N LEU A 107 -2.92 10.98 10.15
CA LEU A 107 -4.23 10.42 9.83
C LEU A 107 -4.65 9.51 10.97
N HIS A 108 -5.90 9.62 11.41
CA HIS A 108 -6.48 8.78 12.48
C HIS A 108 -7.77 8.13 12.00
N TYR A 109 -7.94 6.84 12.33
CA TYR A 109 -9.17 6.10 12.08
C TYR A 109 -9.41 5.08 13.18
N LEU A 110 -10.64 5.02 13.71
CA LEU A 110 -11.11 3.96 14.60
C LEU A 110 -11.92 2.95 13.80
N SER A 111 -11.34 1.80 13.52
CA SER A 111 -12.01 0.68 12.88
C SER A 111 -12.76 -0.12 13.94
N ALA A 112 -14.10 -0.16 13.85
CA ALA A 112 -14.95 -0.76 14.87
C ALA A 112 -14.86 -2.31 14.89
N ASP A 113 -15.17 -2.89 16.06
CA ASP A 113 -15.32 -4.36 16.23
C ASP A 113 -16.31 -4.91 15.19
N GLY A 114 -15.89 -5.91 14.41
CA GLY A 114 -16.69 -6.54 13.37
C GLY A 114 -16.61 -5.87 12.00
N GLU A 115 -15.89 -4.76 11.84
CA GLU A 115 -15.69 -4.14 10.52
C GLU A 115 -15.03 -5.14 9.56
N GLU A 116 -15.66 -5.38 8.39
CA GLU A 116 -15.28 -6.39 7.39
C GLU A 116 -15.12 -7.82 7.95
N GLY A 117 -15.60 -8.08 9.16
CA GLY A 117 -15.52 -9.36 9.87
C GLY A 117 -14.34 -9.48 10.85
N PHE A 118 -13.49 -8.46 10.97
CA PHE A 118 -12.36 -8.49 11.91
C PHE A 118 -12.81 -8.19 13.34
N PRO A 119 -12.34 -8.96 14.36
CA PRO A 119 -12.67 -8.72 15.75
C PRO A 119 -11.92 -7.52 16.36
N GLY A 120 -12.51 -6.92 17.38
CA GLY A 120 -11.94 -5.85 18.19
C GLY A 120 -12.02 -4.47 17.54
N ASN A 121 -12.07 -3.45 18.37
CA ASN A 121 -11.85 -2.08 17.93
C ASN A 121 -10.35 -1.90 17.69
N LEU A 122 -9.99 -1.36 16.54
CA LEU A 122 -8.61 -1.05 16.18
C LEU A 122 -8.48 0.47 15.99
N ASP A 123 -7.72 1.10 16.88
CA ASP A 123 -7.42 2.53 16.85
C ASP A 123 -6.09 2.72 16.10
N ILE A 124 -6.12 3.41 14.95
CA ILE A 124 -4.98 3.49 14.02
C ILE A 124 -4.60 4.94 13.79
N HIS A 125 -3.32 5.22 13.96
CA HIS A 125 -2.66 6.46 13.54
C HIS A 125 -1.65 6.16 12.45
N VAL A 126 -1.72 6.90 11.35
CA VAL A 126 -0.73 6.83 10.27
C VAL A 126 -0.12 8.22 10.10
N THR A 127 1.20 8.32 10.17
CA THR A 127 1.90 9.58 9.95
C THR A 127 2.67 9.51 8.64
N TYR A 128 2.37 10.45 7.73
CA TYR A 128 3.12 10.69 6.52
C TYR A 128 4.13 11.81 6.77
N THR A 129 5.40 11.53 6.57
CA THR A 129 6.47 12.51 6.74
C THR A 129 7.29 12.63 5.46
N LEU A 130 7.50 13.86 4.99
CA LEU A 130 8.42 14.17 3.92
C LEU A 130 9.67 14.80 4.51
N SER A 131 10.78 14.05 4.57
CA SER A 131 12.04 14.54 5.15
C SER A 131 12.73 15.56 4.23
N ASN A 132 13.68 16.32 4.78
CA ASN A 132 14.53 17.21 3.98
C ASN A 132 15.52 16.45 3.06
N GLN A 133 15.66 15.15 3.26
CA GLN A 133 16.41 14.24 2.36
C GLN A 133 15.54 13.69 1.22
N ASN A 134 14.30 14.20 1.05
CA ASN A 134 13.31 13.72 0.09
C ASN A 134 12.86 12.27 0.32
N GLU A 135 12.86 11.81 1.58
CA GLU A 135 12.29 10.51 1.95
C GLU A 135 10.80 10.69 2.24
N PHE A 136 9.97 9.85 1.64
CA PHE A 136 8.57 9.71 2.03
C PHE A 136 8.46 8.56 3.04
N ILE A 137 8.23 8.90 4.30
CA ILE A 137 8.18 7.98 5.42
C ILE A 137 6.72 7.79 5.83
N ILE A 138 6.29 6.53 5.97
CA ILE A 138 4.96 6.17 6.46
C ILE A 138 5.13 5.39 7.76
N THR A 139 4.66 5.97 8.86
CA THR A 139 4.71 5.35 10.19
C THR A 139 3.30 4.94 10.61
N TYR A 140 3.16 3.71 11.08
CA TYR A 140 1.91 3.15 11.59
C TYR A 140 2.00 2.94 13.10
N HIS A 141 0.97 3.36 13.82
CA HIS A 141 0.76 3.04 15.22
C HIS A 141 -0.68 2.56 15.39
N ALA A 142 -0.87 1.38 15.98
CA ALA A 142 -2.21 0.84 16.20
C ALA A 142 -2.31 0.19 17.58
N THR A 143 -3.46 0.37 18.22
CA THR A 143 -3.84 -0.30 19.47
C THR A 143 -5.21 -0.95 19.32
N THR A 144 -5.46 -2.00 20.07
CA THR A 144 -6.73 -2.75 20.01
C THR A 144 -7.19 -3.18 21.40
N ASP A 145 -8.49 -3.33 21.56
CA ASP A 145 -9.13 -3.83 22.78
C ASP A 145 -9.32 -5.36 22.82
N LYS A 146 -9.08 -6.05 21.66
CA LYS A 146 -9.17 -7.51 21.55
C LYS A 146 -8.08 -8.03 20.62
N THR A 147 -7.72 -9.30 20.77
CA THR A 147 -6.84 -9.97 19.79
C THR A 147 -7.45 -9.88 18.39
N THR A 148 -6.67 -9.42 17.41
CA THR A 148 -7.10 -9.25 16.02
C THR A 148 -5.93 -9.43 15.05
N LEU A 149 -6.22 -9.55 13.75
CA LEU A 149 -5.21 -9.55 12.71
C LEU A 149 -4.94 -8.13 12.22
N VAL A 150 -3.65 -7.77 12.13
CA VAL A 150 -3.22 -6.48 11.60
C VAL A 150 -2.02 -6.68 10.68
N ASN A 151 -2.13 -6.19 9.44
CA ASN A 151 -1.04 -6.13 8.46
C ASN A 151 -1.24 -4.90 7.58
N LEU A 152 -0.79 -3.75 8.05
CA LEU A 152 -1.00 -2.47 7.38
C LEU A 152 0.04 -2.23 6.30
N THR A 153 -0.37 -1.61 5.19
CA THR A 153 0.53 -1.19 4.12
C THR A 153 -0.02 0.01 3.37
N HIS A 154 0.79 0.56 2.48
CA HIS A 154 0.40 1.59 1.52
C HIS A 154 0.58 1.03 0.10
N HIS A 155 -0.43 1.19 -0.76
CA HIS A 155 -0.47 0.59 -2.09
C HIS A 155 0.01 1.57 -3.17
N GLY A 156 1.20 2.15 -2.97
CA GLY A 156 1.77 3.14 -3.90
C GLY A 156 2.18 2.51 -5.23
N PHE A 157 1.77 3.14 -6.33
CA PHE A 157 2.18 2.80 -7.70
C PHE A 157 3.15 3.86 -8.20
N PHE A 158 4.42 3.51 -8.37
CA PHE A 158 5.46 4.45 -8.75
C PHE A 158 5.80 4.38 -10.24
N SER A 159 6.01 5.54 -10.84
CA SER A 159 6.58 5.72 -12.18
C SER A 159 7.81 6.61 -12.08
N LEU A 160 9.00 6.02 -12.03
CA LEU A 160 10.25 6.78 -11.84
C LEU A 160 10.59 7.69 -13.04
N SER A 161 9.95 7.47 -14.19
CA SER A 161 10.05 8.32 -15.38
C SER A 161 9.08 9.50 -15.38
N GLY A 162 8.23 9.62 -14.32
CA GLY A 162 7.14 10.58 -14.23
C GLY A 162 5.86 10.09 -14.93
N ILE A 163 4.70 10.28 -14.29
CA ILE A 163 3.41 9.80 -14.82
C ILE A 163 2.95 10.52 -16.09
N ALA A 164 3.44 11.73 -16.33
CA ALA A 164 3.13 12.51 -17.53
C ALA A 164 3.97 12.09 -18.75
N ASN A 165 4.92 11.17 -18.59
CA ASN A 165 5.74 10.68 -19.70
C ASN A 165 4.96 9.59 -20.48
N PRO A 166 4.49 9.85 -21.71
CA PRO A 166 3.67 8.91 -22.47
C PRO A 166 4.44 7.68 -22.96
N THR A 167 5.76 7.70 -22.87
CA THR A 167 6.65 6.59 -23.26
C THR A 167 7.21 5.84 -22.04
N ALA A 168 6.77 6.21 -20.83
CA ALA A 168 7.23 5.54 -19.62
C ALA A 168 6.72 4.10 -19.58
N THR A 169 7.65 3.16 -19.42
CA THR A 169 7.38 1.75 -19.16
C THR A 169 8.19 1.28 -17.96
N VAL A 170 7.78 0.22 -17.31
CA VAL A 170 8.55 -0.42 -16.23
C VAL A 170 9.81 -1.10 -16.75
N ASP A 171 9.88 -1.40 -18.06
CA ASP A 171 10.99 -2.13 -18.69
C ASP A 171 12.34 -1.40 -18.58
N ASN A 172 12.31 -0.08 -18.40
CA ASN A 172 13.51 0.74 -18.24
C ASN A 172 13.95 0.87 -16.77
N ASN A 173 13.20 0.32 -15.84
CA ASN A 173 13.59 0.33 -14.44
C ASN A 173 14.59 -0.77 -14.15
N ILE A 174 15.57 -0.47 -13.29
CA ILE A 174 16.52 -1.46 -12.76
C ILE A 174 16.02 -1.85 -11.38
N VAL A 175 15.83 -3.15 -11.18
CA VAL A 175 15.38 -3.72 -9.89
C VAL A 175 16.50 -4.58 -9.31
N THR A 176 16.76 -4.41 -8.03
CA THR A 176 17.63 -5.27 -7.25
C THR A 176 16.94 -5.61 -5.94
N ILE A 177 16.82 -6.90 -5.62
CA ILE A 177 16.20 -7.37 -4.38
C ILE A 177 17.21 -8.23 -3.63
N ASN A 178 17.59 -7.80 -2.44
CA ASN A 178 18.51 -8.54 -1.57
C ASN A 178 17.77 -9.66 -0.84
N ALA A 179 17.38 -10.70 -1.59
CA ALA A 179 16.68 -11.86 -1.05
C ALA A 179 17.12 -13.14 -1.78
N ASP A 180 17.52 -14.16 -1.03
CA ASP A 180 17.89 -15.48 -1.56
C ASP A 180 16.69 -16.42 -1.74
N PHE A 181 15.54 -16.06 -1.17
CA PHE A 181 14.33 -16.86 -1.17
C PHE A 181 13.10 -16.01 -1.49
N TYR A 182 12.07 -16.65 -1.98
CA TYR A 182 10.74 -16.08 -2.17
C TYR A 182 9.66 -17.04 -1.72
N THR A 183 8.43 -16.56 -1.57
CA THR A 183 7.24 -17.37 -1.22
C THR A 183 6.41 -17.60 -2.47
N PRO A 184 6.43 -18.82 -3.05
CA PRO A 184 5.55 -19.16 -4.18
C PRO A 184 4.07 -19.02 -3.81
N ILE A 185 3.27 -18.66 -4.81
CA ILE A 185 1.81 -18.54 -4.68
C ILE A 185 1.11 -19.58 -5.56
N ASP A 186 -0.11 -19.96 -5.18
CA ASP A 186 -0.99 -20.81 -5.98
C ASP A 186 -1.72 -20.00 -7.08
N ASN A 187 -2.63 -20.67 -7.81
CA ASN A 187 -3.41 -20.09 -8.90
C ASN A 187 -4.46 -19.05 -8.48
N VAL A 188 -4.69 -18.87 -7.18
CA VAL A 188 -5.54 -17.83 -6.59
C VAL A 188 -4.73 -16.83 -5.75
N SER A 189 -3.40 -16.81 -5.97
CA SER A 189 -2.44 -15.89 -5.36
C SER A 189 -2.32 -16.02 -3.84
N ILE A 190 -2.50 -17.21 -3.29
CA ILE A 190 -2.26 -17.52 -1.88
C ILE A 190 -0.86 -18.15 -1.74
N PRO A 191 -0.02 -17.71 -0.79
CA PRO A 191 1.25 -18.34 -0.51
C PRO A 191 1.08 -19.83 -0.18
N THR A 192 1.88 -20.70 -0.82
CA THR A 192 1.79 -22.15 -0.65
C THR A 192 2.36 -22.65 0.68
N GLY A 193 3.08 -21.78 1.40
CA GLY A 193 3.84 -22.13 2.60
C GLY A 193 5.27 -22.59 2.29
N GLU A 194 5.63 -22.76 1.02
CA GLU A 194 6.99 -23.03 0.60
C GLU A 194 7.85 -21.76 0.70
N ILE A 195 9.13 -21.93 1.04
CA ILE A 195 10.17 -20.91 0.93
C ILE A 195 11.16 -21.44 -0.12
N ALA A 196 11.01 -20.97 -1.36
CA ALA A 196 11.80 -21.43 -2.50
C ALA A 196 13.02 -20.54 -2.73
N LYS A 197 14.14 -21.13 -3.21
CA LYS A 197 15.32 -20.36 -3.62
C LYS A 197 15.03 -19.56 -4.88
N VAL A 198 15.57 -18.33 -4.95
CA VAL A 198 15.48 -17.51 -6.18
C VAL A 198 16.46 -17.97 -7.25
N GLU A 199 17.58 -18.60 -6.85
CA GLU A 199 18.68 -19.00 -7.74
C GLU A 199 18.19 -19.88 -8.91
N GLY A 200 18.53 -19.45 -10.13
CA GLY A 200 18.15 -20.16 -11.36
C GLY A 200 16.67 -20.01 -11.75
N THR A 201 15.94 -19.10 -11.12
CA THR A 201 14.53 -18.79 -11.43
C THR A 201 14.38 -17.36 -11.97
N PRO A 202 13.23 -17.02 -12.60
CA PRO A 202 12.91 -15.65 -12.99
C PRO A 202 12.78 -14.68 -11.79
N MET A 203 12.72 -15.20 -10.55
CA MET A 203 12.62 -14.42 -9.30
C MET A 203 13.99 -14.01 -8.74
N ASP A 204 15.09 -14.32 -9.43
CA ASP A 204 16.44 -13.96 -8.96
C ASP A 204 16.79 -12.52 -9.37
N PHE A 205 16.48 -11.58 -8.48
CA PHE A 205 16.79 -10.14 -8.62
C PHE A 205 17.99 -9.70 -7.75
N ARG A 206 18.86 -10.61 -7.32
CA ARG A 206 20.03 -10.29 -6.49
C ARG A 206 21.10 -9.50 -7.25
N THR A 207 21.17 -9.68 -8.55
CA THR A 207 21.99 -8.84 -9.45
C THR A 207 21.09 -7.91 -10.26
N GLN A 208 21.62 -6.79 -10.72
CA GLN A 208 20.85 -5.83 -11.52
C GLN A 208 20.27 -6.51 -12.77
N ILE A 209 18.97 -6.57 -12.87
CA ILE A 209 18.25 -7.01 -14.06
C ILE A 209 17.59 -5.76 -14.66
N GLY A 210 18.09 -5.32 -15.83
CA GLY A 210 17.42 -4.34 -16.65
C GLY A 210 16.29 -5.04 -17.41
N ARG A 211 15.12 -5.06 -16.86
CA ARG A 211 13.76 -5.40 -17.29
C ARG A 211 13.11 -6.20 -16.17
N ALA A 212 12.13 -5.60 -15.53
CA ALA A 212 11.17 -6.39 -14.74
C ALA A 212 10.38 -7.23 -15.75
N HIS A 213 10.69 -8.50 -15.85
CA HIS A 213 9.81 -9.46 -16.52
C HIS A 213 8.69 -9.79 -15.54
N VAL A 214 7.52 -9.19 -15.77
CA VAL A 214 6.25 -9.62 -15.16
C VAL A 214 5.69 -10.74 -16.01
#